data_968189f6797578e778f029624f0fa7dc
#
_entry.id   968189f6797578e778f029624f0fa7dc
#
_cell.length_a   1.000
_cell.length_b   1.000
_cell.length_c   1.000
_cell.angle_alpha   90.00
_cell.angle_beta   90.00
_cell.angle_gamma   90.00
#
_symmetry.space_group_name_H-M   'P 1'
#
loop_
_entity.id
_entity.type
_entity.pdbx_description
1 polymer ?
#
loop_
_entity_poly.entity_id
_entity_poly.type
_entity_poly.pdbx_seq_one_letter_code
_entity_poly.pdbx_strand_id
1 'polypeptide(L)'
;MRRIWYDFEFLENGSTIFPISVGMVDDQGRELYLVNEDIEGSKIKEKIRNHDFLMGNVIPHLPLREKIKTSVFGVKPSFVLDWDDNTVVSRRYLVNAVRDFTALDVNDEPDGGLQLWGWYSAYDHVALMQLFGPMVRKPAHLPMFTNDLKQEVDRIGGIVLPSDQTGTSHRAIDDARELKMRHLWLESRELL
;
A
#
# COMPACT_ATOMS: atom_id res chain seq x y z
N MET A 1 0.96 -2.53 -22.38
CA MET A 1 0.39 -3.02 -21.10
C MET A 1 0.93 -2.14 -20.00
N ARG A 2 0.06 -1.53 -19.19
CA ARG A 2 0.45 -0.63 -18.09
C ARG A 2 0.77 -1.45 -16.84
N ARG A 3 1.79 -1.04 -16.08
CA ARG A 3 2.17 -1.69 -14.82
C ARG A 3 2.01 -0.73 -13.65
N ILE A 4 1.51 -1.25 -12.53
CA ILE A 4 1.44 -0.55 -11.25
C ILE A 4 2.09 -1.43 -10.19
N TRP A 5 3.06 -0.87 -9.48
CA TRP A 5 3.64 -1.42 -8.26
C TRP A 5 2.98 -0.75 -7.07
N TYR A 6 2.53 -1.54 -6.11
CA TYR A 6 1.76 -0.98 -5.00
C TYR A 6 1.99 -1.74 -3.70
N ASP A 7 1.72 -1.05 -2.63
CA ASP A 7 1.79 -1.55 -1.26
C ASP A 7 0.69 -0.93 -0.40
N PHE A 8 0.20 -1.67 0.58
CA PHE A 8 -0.73 -1.20 1.59
C PHE A 8 -0.15 -1.38 2.98
N GLU A 9 -0.25 -0.35 3.81
CA GLU A 9 -0.17 -0.53 5.25
C GLU A 9 -1.57 -0.72 5.80
N PHE A 10 -1.77 -1.71 6.65
CA PHE A 10 -3.11 -2.08 7.09
C PHE A 10 -3.14 -2.66 8.51
N LEU A 11 -4.31 -2.57 9.13
CA LEU A 11 -4.69 -3.33 10.31
C LEU A 11 -5.56 -4.51 9.87
N GLU A 12 -5.19 -5.73 10.23
CA GLU A 12 -5.97 -6.93 9.95
C GLU A 12 -6.46 -7.60 11.26
N ASN A 13 -7.47 -8.45 11.16
CA ASN A 13 -8.05 -9.18 12.30
C ASN A 13 -8.40 -10.64 11.95
N GLY A 14 -7.81 -11.19 10.91
CA GLY A 14 -8.10 -12.55 10.40
C GLY A 14 -9.37 -12.66 9.55
N SER A 15 -10.17 -11.59 9.41
CA SER A 15 -11.41 -11.58 8.62
C SER A 15 -11.52 -10.42 7.66
N THR A 16 -11.00 -9.27 8.06
CA THR A 16 -11.03 -8.03 7.27
C THR A 16 -9.70 -7.32 7.35
N ILE A 17 -9.35 -6.65 6.27
CA ILE A 17 -8.18 -5.78 6.18
C ILE A 17 -8.68 -4.34 6.18
N PHE A 18 -8.19 -3.54 7.13
CA PHE A 18 -8.51 -2.13 7.24
C PHE A 18 -7.31 -1.31 6.75
N PRO A 19 -7.40 -0.63 5.61
CA PRO A 19 -6.28 0.11 5.05
C PRO A 19 -5.93 1.32 5.93
N ILE A 20 -4.65 1.46 6.27
CA ILE A 20 -4.05 2.63 6.93
C ILE A 20 -3.56 3.60 5.87
N SER A 21 -2.75 3.11 4.93
CA SER A 21 -2.26 3.89 3.79
C SER A 21 -2.12 3.02 2.54
N VAL A 22 -2.02 3.67 1.40
CA VAL A 22 -1.75 3.04 0.11
C VAL A 22 -0.70 3.83 -0.64
N GLY A 23 0.26 3.13 -1.21
CA GLY A 23 1.26 3.64 -2.13
C GLY A 23 1.16 2.94 -3.48
N MET A 24 1.15 3.70 -4.57
CA MET A 24 1.14 3.17 -5.93
C MET A 24 2.11 3.96 -6.80
N VAL A 25 2.86 3.26 -7.64
CA VAL A 25 3.76 3.86 -8.64
C VAL A 25 3.52 3.15 -9.95
N ASP A 26 3.36 3.88 -11.05
CA ASP A 26 3.22 3.26 -12.37
C ASP A 26 4.51 3.29 -13.19
N ASP A 27 4.47 2.67 -14.37
CA ASP A 27 5.60 2.60 -15.30
C ASP A 27 5.99 3.96 -15.90
N GLN A 28 5.09 4.94 -15.89
CA GLN A 28 5.36 6.31 -16.32
C GLN A 28 5.91 7.20 -15.19
N GLY A 29 6.05 6.66 -13.98
CA GLY A 29 6.55 7.40 -12.81
C GLY A 29 5.50 8.25 -12.12
N ARG A 30 4.21 8.08 -12.43
CA ARG A 30 3.13 8.70 -11.68
C ARG A 30 2.98 7.98 -10.34
N GLU A 31 2.65 8.73 -9.30
CA GLU A 31 2.57 8.22 -7.94
C GLU A 31 1.24 8.60 -7.28
N LEU A 32 0.74 7.72 -6.44
CA LEU A 32 -0.35 7.95 -5.53
C LEU A 32 0.07 7.51 -4.13
N TYR A 33 -0.01 8.43 -3.17
CA TYR A 33 0.14 8.10 -1.75
C TYR A 33 -0.99 8.73 -0.96
N LEU A 34 -1.74 7.90 -0.23
CA LEU A 34 -2.87 8.37 0.56
C LEU A 34 -2.93 7.65 1.91
N VAL A 35 -3.32 8.40 2.93
CA VAL A 35 -3.53 7.93 4.30
C VAL A 35 -5.01 8.06 4.63
N ASN A 36 -5.59 6.99 5.13
CA ASN A 36 -7.00 6.90 5.49
C ASN A 36 -7.27 7.61 6.83
N GLU A 37 -8.03 8.71 6.81
CA GLU A 37 -8.38 9.44 8.04
C GLU A 37 -9.16 8.62 9.06
N ASP A 38 -9.87 7.55 8.62
CA ASP A 38 -10.67 6.69 9.51
C ASP A 38 -9.83 5.96 10.58
N ILE A 39 -8.48 5.95 10.46
CA ILE A 39 -7.60 5.44 11.53
C ILE A 39 -7.70 6.25 12.82
N GLU A 40 -8.17 7.49 12.75
CA GLU A 40 -8.48 8.34 13.92
C GLU A 40 -9.78 7.95 14.62
N GLY A 41 -10.62 7.14 13.99
CA GLY A 41 -11.84 6.62 14.63
C GLY A 41 -11.52 5.82 15.89
N SER A 42 -12.22 6.11 17.00
CA SER A 42 -11.88 5.65 18.35
C SER A 42 -11.57 4.15 18.45
N LYS A 43 -12.40 3.29 17.82
CA LYS A 43 -12.23 1.82 17.83
C LYS A 43 -11.03 1.34 17.02
N ILE A 44 -10.79 1.96 15.88
CA ILE A 44 -9.65 1.61 14.99
C ILE A 44 -8.37 2.10 15.62
N LYS A 45 -8.35 3.35 16.07
CA LYS A 45 -7.21 3.96 16.76
C LYS A 45 -6.78 3.16 17.98
N GLU A 46 -7.74 2.68 18.77
CA GLU A 46 -7.45 1.83 19.95
C GLU A 46 -6.78 0.52 19.53
N LYS A 47 -7.27 -0.15 18.47
CA LYS A 47 -6.67 -1.39 17.96
C LYS A 47 -5.25 -1.15 17.45
N ILE A 48 -5.03 -0.07 16.68
CA ILE A 48 -3.69 0.30 16.20
C ILE A 48 -2.75 0.57 17.37
N ARG A 49 -3.19 1.34 18.38
CA ARG A 49 -2.40 1.63 19.59
C ARG A 49 -2.01 0.40 20.40
N ASN A 50 -2.77 -0.69 20.26
CA ASN A 50 -2.50 -1.98 20.90
C ASN A 50 -1.69 -2.93 20.00
N HIS A 51 -1.26 -2.50 18.81
CA HIS A 51 -0.51 -3.28 17.85
C HIS A 51 0.93 -2.78 17.77
N ASP A 52 1.84 -3.46 18.47
CA ASP A 52 3.23 -3.00 18.65
C ASP A 52 3.95 -2.77 17.31
N PHE A 53 3.75 -3.67 16.32
CA PHE A 53 4.36 -3.53 15.01
C PHE A 53 3.87 -2.25 14.29
N LEU A 54 2.56 -2.02 14.25
CA LEU A 54 2.02 -0.82 13.59
C LEU A 54 2.50 0.46 14.27
N MET A 55 2.48 0.49 15.60
CA MET A 55 2.95 1.64 16.36
C MET A 55 4.44 1.90 16.23
N GLY A 56 5.24 0.84 16.06
CA GLY A 56 6.70 0.96 15.93
C GLY A 56 7.19 1.21 14.50
N ASN A 57 6.49 0.68 13.49
CA ASN A 57 7.02 0.64 12.13
C ASN A 57 6.17 1.38 11.09
N VAL A 58 4.86 1.51 11.28
CA VAL A 58 3.97 2.13 10.29
C VAL A 58 3.61 3.56 10.70
N ILE A 59 3.04 3.72 11.90
CA ILE A 59 2.53 5.02 12.37
C ILE A 59 3.58 6.13 12.35
N PRO A 60 4.87 5.90 12.72
CA PRO A 60 5.89 6.94 12.69
C PRO A 60 6.15 7.57 11.32
N HIS A 61 5.76 6.87 10.25
CA HIS A 61 5.99 7.27 8.85
C HIS A 61 4.78 7.94 8.20
N LEU A 62 3.67 8.05 8.94
CA LEU A 62 2.50 8.80 8.50
C LEU A 62 2.68 10.30 8.72
N PRO A 63 1.92 11.15 8.02
CA PRO A 63 1.85 12.58 8.28
C PRO A 63 1.19 12.81 9.64
N LEU A 64 1.99 13.08 10.65
CA LEU A 64 1.52 13.29 12.02
C LEU A 64 1.71 14.74 12.45
N ARG A 65 0.66 15.33 13.01
CA ARG A 65 0.72 16.66 13.66
C ARG A 65 1.57 16.62 14.93
N GLU A 66 1.46 15.53 15.69
CA GLU A 66 2.28 15.29 16.89
C GLU A 66 2.98 13.93 16.75
N LYS A 67 4.29 13.93 16.92
CA LYS A 67 5.06 12.68 17.00
C LYS A 67 4.63 11.89 18.25
N ILE A 68 4.64 10.59 18.11
CA ILE A 68 4.29 9.61 19.13
C ILE A 68 5.00 9.96 20.44
N LYS A 69 4.22 10.25 21.47
CA LYS A 69 4.74 10.38 22.82
C LYS A 69 4.94 8.97 23.37
N THR A 70 6.19 8.63 23.71
CA THR A 70 6.51 7.39 24.41
C THR A 70 5.78 7.38 25.76
N SER A 71 5.31 6.19 26.15
CA SER A 71 4.61 5.99 27.41
C SER A 71 5.41 6.51 28.60
N VAL A 72 4.89 7.55 29.24
CA VAL A 72 5.32 7.95 30.57
C VAL A 72 4.20 7.54 31.53
N PHE A 73 4.52 6.80 32.60
CA PHE A 73 3.55 6.34 33.61
C PHE A 73 2.40 5.42 33.11
N GLY A 74 2.69 4.47 32.23
CA GLY A 74 1.69 3.46 31.81
C GLY A 74 0.64 3.97 30.81
N VAL A 75 0.73 5.21 30.34
CA VAL A 75 -0.11 5.72 29.26
C VAL A 75 0.43 5.19 27.94
N LYS A 76 -0.40 4.46 27.17
CA LYS A 76 0.00 3.97 25.84
C LYS A 76 0.30 5.12 24.89
N PRO A 77 1.31 4.97 24.03
CA PRO A 77 1.61 5.98 23.02
C PRO A 77 0.37 6.23 22.16
N SER A 78 0.24 7.44 21.67
CA SER A 78 -0.87 7.86 20.81
C SER A 78 -0.33 8.68 19.64
N PHE A 79 -1.10 8.81 18.60
CA PHE A 79 -0.78 9.61 17.42
C PHE A 79 -1.95 10.53 17.06
N VAL A 80 -1.67 11.58 16.34
CA VAL A 80 -2.67 12.46 15.73
C VAL A 80 -2.20 12.75 14.32
N LEU A 81 -3.05 12.44 13.33
CA LEU A 81 -2.78 12.77 11.93
C LEU A 81 -2.71 14.28 11.72
N ASP A 82 -1.89 14.69 10.80
CA ASP A 82 -1.89 16.07 10.32
C ASP A 82 -2.99 16.24 9.26
N TRP A 83 -4.11 16.81 9.70
CA TRP A 83 -5.27 17.04 8.85
C TRP A 83 -5.06 18.09 7.76
N ASP A 84 -3.98 18.87 7.87
CA ASP A 84 -3.60 19.86 6.87
C ASP A 84 -2.71 19.24 5.77
N ASP A 85 -2.24 18.00 5.96
CA ASP A 85 -1.51 17.25 4.94
C ASP A 85 -2.49 16.72 3.89
N ASN A 86 -2.22 17.03 2.63
CA ASN A 86 -3.08 16.68 1.49
C ASN A 86 -3.15 15.17 1.18
N THR A 87 -2.29 14.37 1.80
CA THR A 87 -2.33 12.90 1.68
C THR A 87 -3.29 12.27 2.67
N VAL A 88 -3.71 12.99 3.73
CA VAL A 88 -4.71 12.51 4.70
C VAL A 88 -6.10 12.77 4.15
N VAL A 89 -6.81 11.70 3.85
CA VAL A 89 -8.07 11.79 3.10
C VAL A 89 -9.14 10.87 3.65
N SER A 90 -10.40 11.21 3.35
CA SER A 90 -11.51 10.33 3.68
C SER A 90 -11.42 9.00 2.90
N ARG A 91 -11.92 7.93 3.51
CA ARG A 91 -12.01 6.62 2.84
C ARG A 91 -12.69 6.72 1.47
N ARG A 92 -13.73 7.56 1.34
CA ARG A 92 -14.42 7.76 0.07
C ARG A 92 -13.50 8.36 -0.99
N TYR A 93 -12.70 9.35 -0.62
CA TYR A 93 -11.73 9.95 -1.52
C TYR A 93 -10.65 8.94 -1.91
N LEU A 94 -10.10 8.21 -0.94
CA LEU A 94 -9.09 7.16 -1.16
C LEU A 94 -9.58 6.13 -2.19
N VAL A 95 -10.80 5.61 -2.03
CA VAL A 95 -11.40 4.63 -2.96
C VAL A 95 -11.53 5.19 -4.38
N ASN A 96 -11.97 6.44 -4.51
CA ASN A 96 -12.10 7.08 -5.82
C ASN A 96 -10.73 7.34 -6.45
N ALA A 97 -9.78 7.87 -5.69
CA ALA A 97 -8.43 8.14 -6.18
C ALA A 97 -7.71 6.87 -6.63
N VAL A 98 -7.83 5.76 -5.89
CA VAL A 98 -7.29 4.46 -6.29
C VAL A 98 -7.96 3.97 -7.58
N ARG A 99 -9.30 4.09 -7.69
CA ARG A 99 -10.01 3.73 -8.93
C ARG A 99 -9.51 4.54 -10.11
N ASP A 100 -9.43 5.85 -9.95
CA ASP A 100 -9.04 6.77 -11.02
C ASP A 100 -7.59 6.55 -11.43
N PHE A 101 -6.68 6.37 -10.46
CA PHE A 101 -5.28 6.08 -10.73
C PHE A 101 -5.11 4.76 -11.49
N THR A 102 -5.82 3.71 -11.09
CA THR A 102 -5.73 2.39 -11.75
C THR A 102 -6.40 2.37 -13.12
N ALA A 103 -7.34 3.28 -13.40
CA ALA A 103 -8.03 3.39 -14.69
C ALA A 103 -7.28 4.25 -15.72
N LEU A 104 -6.20 4.96 -15.34
CA LEU A 104 -5.45 5.80 -16.28
C LEU A 104 -4.85 4.95 -17.40
N ASP A 105 -5.01 5.42 -18.65
CA ASP A 105 -4.44 4.81 -19.86
C ASP A 105 -4.77 3.30 -20.03
N VAL A 106 -5.83 2.85 -19.42
CA VAL A 106 -6.32 1.47 -19.54
C VAL A 106 -7.43 1.45 -20.60
N ASN A 107 -7.31 0.54 -21.56
CA ASN A 107 -8.36 0.30 -22.55
C ASN A 107 -9.51 -0.48 -21.91
N ASP A 108 -10.71 -0.41 -22.52
CA ASP A 108 -11.93 -1.15 -22.09
C ASP A 108 -11.82 -2.68 -22.26
N GLU A 109 -10.64 -3.22 -22.45
CA GLU A 109 -10.35 -4.65 -22.55
C GLU A 109 -10.59 -5.34 -21.19
N PRO A 110 -11.12 -6.57 -21.17
CA PRO A 110 -11.13 -7.38 -19.95
C PRO A 110 -9.71 -7.49 -19.38
N ASP A 111 -9.56 -7.21 -18.08
CA ASP A 111 -8.27 -7.04 -17.41
C ASP A 111 -7.42 -5.86 -17.93
N GLY A 112 -8.00 -5.00 -18.78
CA GLY A 112 -7.58 -3.66 -19.16
C GLY A 112 -6.15 -3.46 -19.67
N GLY A 113 -5.40 -4.53 -19.89
CA GLY A 113 -3.97 -4.43 -20.16
C GLY A 113 -3.17 -3.88 -18.95
N LEU A 114 -3.72 -3.98 -17.74
CA LEU A 114 -3.11 -3.58 -16.49
C LEU A 114 -2.47 -4.78 -15.79
N GLN A 115 -1.21 -4.62 -15.38
CA GLN A 115 -0.55 -5.54 -14.44
C GLN A 115 -0.38 -4.86 -13.08
N LEU A 116 -0.81 -5.55 -12.05
CA LEU A 116 -0.54 -5.20 -10.66
C LEU A 116 0.64 -6.02 -10.15
N TRP A 117 1.55 -5.37 -9.42
CA TRP A 117 2.72 -5.99 -8.83
C TRP A 117 2.83 -5.63 -7.36
N GLY A 118 3.10 -6.62 -6.50
CA GLY A 118 3.32 -6.46 -5.08
C GLY A 118 4.48 -7.32 -4.59
N TRP A 119 4.78 -7.19 -3.29
CA TRP A 119 5.74 -8.02 -2.58
C TRP A 119 5.04 -8.73 -1.43
N TYR A 120 4.97 -10.06 -1.44
CA TYR A 120 4.06 -10.85 -0.59
C TYR A 120 2.60 -10.39 -0.73
N SER A 121 2.19 -10.13 -1.94
CA SER A 121 1.05 -9.32 -2.35
C SER A 121 -0.34 -9.86 -2.00
N ALA A 122 -0.46 -11.02 -1.38
CA ALA A 122 -1.75 -11.65 -1.11
C ALA A 122 -2.67 -10.75 -0.27
N TYR A 123 -2.14 -10.15 0.81
CA TYR A 123 -2.91 -9.26 1.67
C TYR A 123 -3.18 -7.91 1.02
N ASP A 124 -2.21 -7.36 0.28
CA ASP A 124 -2.37 -6.10 -0.46
C ASP A 124 -3.45 -6.23 -1.52
N HIS A 125 -3.49 -7.36 -2.23
CA HIS A 125 -4.54 -7.61 -3.21
C HIS A 125 -5.92 -7.70 -2.56
N VAL A 126 -6.04 -8.37 -1.42
CA VAL A 126 -7.29 -8.41 -0.65
C VAL A 126 -7.67 -7.00 -0.17
N ALA A 127 -6.72 -6.22 0.35
CA ALA A 127 -6.95 -4.84 0.77
C ALA A 127 -7.49 -3.99 -0.40
N LEU A 128 -6.85 -4.08 -1.57
CA LEU A 128 -7.27 -3.39 -2.79
C LEU A 128 -8.70 -3.78 -3.19
N MET A 129 -8.99 -5.08 -3.24
CA MET A 129 -10.32 -5.56 -3.64
C MET A 129 -11.39 -5.16 -2.64
N GLN A 130 -11.11 -5.20 -1.34
CA GLN A 130 -12.06 -4.80 -0.29
C GLN A 130 -12.41 -3.30 -0.32
N LEU A 131 -11.60 -2.44 -0.94
CA LEU A 131 -11.96 -1.03 -1.17
C LEU A 131 -13.26 -0.91 -1.97
N PHE A 132 -13.48 -1.80 -2.92
CA PHE A 132 -14.64 -1.78 -3.83
C PHE A 132 -15.82 -2.62 -3.33
N GLY A 133 -15.66 -3.31 -2.20
CA GLY A 133 -16.70 -4.15 -1.59
C GLY A 133 -16.78 -5.55 -2.20
N PRO A 134 -17.99 -6.10 -2.46
CA PRO A 134 -18.12 -7.44 -3.03
C PRO A 134 -17.47 -7.55 -4.41
N MET A 135 -16.89 -8.72 -4.72
CA MET A 135 -16.17 -9.00 -5.96
C MET A 135 -16.92 -8.53 -7.22
N VAL A 136 -18.24 -8.63 -7.23
CA VAL A 136 -19.09 -8.18 -8.35
C VAL A 136 -19.07 -6.66 -8.58
N ARG A 137 -18.55 -5.88 -7.64
CA ARG A 137 -18.40 -4.42 -7.74
C ARG A 137 -16.96 -3.98 -8.06
N LYS A 138 -16.05 -4.94 -8.24
CA LYS A 138 -14.69 -4.64 -8.67
C LYS A 138 -14.72 -3.85 -9.98
N PRO A 139 -13.97 -2.75 -10.12
CA PRO A 139 -13.81 -2.07 -11.41
C PRO A 139 -13.36 -3.04 -12.50
N ALA A 140 -13.97 -2.96 -13.68
CA ALA A 140 -13.74 -3.93 -14.77
C ALA A 140 -12.28 -3.99 -15.22
N HIS A 141 -11.58 -2.84 -15.19
CA HIS A 141 -10.18 -2.71 -15.58
C HIS A 141 -9.19 -3.34 -14.59
N LEU A 142 -9.58 -3.58 -13.34
CA LEU A 142 -8.69 -4.22 -12.38
C LEU A 142 -8.60 -5.73 -12.66
N PRO A 143 -7.38 -6.31 -12.71
CA PRO A 143 -7.22 -7.75 -12.80
C PRO A 143 -7.70 -8.45 -11.52
N MET A 144 -8.00 -9.75 -11.66
CA MET A 144 -8.44 -10.60 -10.54
C MET A 144 -7.29 -11.08 -9.66
N PHE A 145 -6.06 -10.76 -10.03
CA PHE A 145 -4.85 -11.18 -9.33
C PHE A 145 -3.79 -10.08 -9.36
N THR A 146 -2.82 -10.20 -8.48
CA THR A 146 -1.59 -9.41 -8.46
C THR A 146 -0.41 -10.34 -8.73
N ASN A 147 0.52 -9.90 -9.56
CA ASN A 147 1.80 -10.57 -9.70
C ASN A 147 2.62 -10.33 -8.43
N ASP A 148 3.27 -11.36 -7.94
CA ASP A 148 4.10 -11.27 -6.75
C ASP A 148 5.58 -11.36 -7.13
N LEU A 149 6.31 -10.24 -6.97
CA LEU A 149 7.72 -10.19 -7.34
C LEU A 149 8.57 -11.14 -6.48
N LYS A 150 8.16 -11.41 -5.22
CA LYS A 150 8.86 -12.39 -4.38
C LYS A 150 8.77 -13.80 -4.95
N GLN A 151 7.62 -14.17 -5.53
CA GLN A 151 7.48 -15.48 -6.19
C GLN A 151 8.42 -15.60 -7.40
N GLU A 152 8.56 -14.52 -8.21
CA GLU A 152 9.49 -14.51 -9.33
C GLU A 152 10.94 -14.62 -8.87
N VAL A 153 11.31 -13.92 -7.79
CA VAL A 153 12.65 -14.04 -7.20
C VAL A 153 12.92 -15.48 -6.72
N ASP A 154 11.95 -16.13 -6.10
CA ASP A 154 12.10 -17.52 -5.67
C ASP A 154 12.19 -18.48 -6.87
N ARG A 155 11.43 -18.24 -7.93
CA ARG A 155 11.47 -19.03 -9.17
C ARG A 155 12.86 -19.03 -9.81
N ILE A 156 13.59 -17.93 -9.72
CA ILE A 156 14.95 -17.78 -10.28
C ILE A 156 16.07 -18.16 -9.28
N GLY A 157 15.74 -18.78 -8.16
CA GLY A 157 16.71 -19.30 -7.18
C GLY A 157 17.04 -18.38 -6.01
N GLY A 158 16.26 -17.33 -5.76
CA GLY A 158 16.36 -16.52 -4.55
C GLY A 158 17.57 -15.57 -4.53
N ILE A 159 17.74 -14.78 -5.56
CA ILE A 159 18.85 -13.82 -5.68
C ILE A 159 18.72 -12.65 -4.69
N VAL A 160 19.86 -12.06 -4.32
CA VAL A 160 19.89 -10.83 -3.52
C VAL A 160 19.50 -9.65 -4.40
N LEU A 161 18.43 -8.99 -4.03
CA LEU A 161 17.95 -7.77 -4.70
C LEU A 161 18.64 -6.52 -4.17
N PRO A 162 18.75 -5.48 -4.99
CA PRO A 162 19.16 -4.18 -4.50
C PRO A 162 18.14 -3.65 -3.48
N SER A 163 18.62 -2.87 -2.52
CA SER A 163 17.76 -2.13 -1.58
C SER A 163 17.95 -0.64 -1.81
N ASP A 164 16.86 0.10 -1.84
CA ASP A 164 16.91 1.55 -1.78
C ASP A 164 17.15 1.96 -0.33
N GLN A 165 18.41 2.31 -0.02
CA GLN A 165 18.79 2.74 1.33
C GLN A 165 18.24 4.14 1.68
N THR A 166 17.60 4.82 0.74
CA THR A 166 17.04 6.16 0.94
C THR A 166 15.57 6.14 1.32
N GLY A 167 14.87 5.05 1.02
CA GLY A 167 13.47 4.85 1.35
C GLY A 167 13.24 4.48 2.81
N THR A 168 12.03 4.74 3.29
CA THR A 168 11.58 4.39 4.62
C THR A 168 10.74 3.12 4.55
N SER A 169 11.25 2.00 5.02
CA SER A 169 10.49 0.74 5.13
C SER A 169 9.20 0.96 5.92
N HIS A 170 8.13 0.31 5.50
CA HIS A 170 6.78 0.43 6.08
C HIS A 170 6.15 1.83 5.91
N ARG A 171 6.53 2.50 4.83
CA ARG A 171 5.77 3.60 4.26
C ARG A 171 5.33 3.19 2.86
N ALA A 172 4.05 2.93 2.67
CA ALA A 172 3.51 2.28 1.48
C ALA A 172 4.04 2.83 0.12
N ILE A 173 4.25 4.15 0.01
CA ILE A 173 4.79 4.73 -1.23
C ILE A 173 6.27 4.39 -1.45
N ASP A 174 7.06 4.34 -0.38
CA ASP A 174 8.48 4.02 -0.49
C ASP A 174 8.66 2.52 -0.78
N ASP A 175 7.83 1.67 -0.19
CA ASP A 175 7.81 0.23 -0.48
C ASP A 175 7.36 -0.04 -1.93
N ALA A 176 6.38 0.69 -2.46
CA ALA A 176 5.97 0.62 -3.86
C ALA A 176 7.09 1.09 -4.83
N ARG A 177 7.85 2.14 -4.46
CA ARG A 177 9.02 2.61 -5.24
C ARG A 177 10.15 1.59 -5.25
N GLU A 178 10.46 1.02 -4.10
CA GLU A 178 11.48 -0.03 -3.98
C GLU A 178 11.08 -1.28 -4.77
N LEU A 179 9.82 -1.68 -4.70
CA LEU A 179 9.29 -2.78 -5.48
C LEU A 179 9.47 -2.55 -6.99
N LYS A 180 9.13 -1.35 -7.48
CA LYS A 180 9.36 -0.96 -8.89
C LYS A 180 10.83 -1.04 -9.24
N MET A 181 11.70 -0.46 -8.43
CA MET A 181 13.15 -0.46 -8.65
C MET A 181 13.69 -1.90 -8.74
N ARG A 182 13.29 -2.79 -7.85
CA ARG A 182 13.67 -4.21 -7.84
C ARG A 182 13.20 -4.94 -9.09
N HIS A 183 11.95 -4.68 -9.51
CA HIS A 183 11.38 -5.28 -10.71
C HIS A 183 12.19 -4.86 -11.97
N LEU A 184 12.39 -3.56 -12.16
CA LEU A 184 13.16 -3.04 -13.30
C LEU A 184 14.62 -3.52 -13.28
N TRP A 185 15.20 -3.70 -12.11
CA TRP A 185 16.54 -4.28 -11.98
C TRP A 185 16.58 -5.73 -12.44
N LEU A 186 15.56 -6.54 -12.15
CA LEU A 186 15.46 -7.92 -12.64
C LEU A 186 15.28 -7.96 -14.15
N GLU A 187 14.39 -7.13 -14.71
CA GLU A 187 14.21 -7.01 -16.17
C GLU A 187 15.51 -6.63 -16.88
N SER A 188 16.26 -5.67 -16.32
CA SER A 188 17.54 -5.22 -16.92
C SER A 188 18.60 -6.32 -17.00
N ARG A 189 18.39 -7.45 -16.32
CA ARG A 189 19.26 -8.64 -16.30
C ARG A 189 18.65 -9.84 -17.02
N GLU A 190 17.53 -9.64 -17.71
CA GLU A 190 16.80 -10.71 -18.42
C GLU A 190 16.39 -11.88 -17.49
N LEU A 191 16.04 -11.56 -16.23
CA LEU A 191 15.65 -12.54 -15.23
C LEU A 191 14.13 -12.69 -15.08
N LEU A 192 13.34 -11.78 -15.67
CA LEU A 192 11.88 -11.81 -15.74
C LEU A 192 11.38 -12.00 -17.14
#